data_ed60e667f16ba7148c91997e587fc311
#
_entry.id   ed60e667f16ba7148c91997e587fc311
#
_cell.length_a   1.000
_cell.length_b   1.000
_cell.length_c   1.000
_cell.angle_alpha   90.00
_cell.angle_beta   90.00
_cell.angle_gamma   90.00
#
_symmetry.space_group_name_H-M   'P 1'
#
loop_
_entity.id
_entity.type
_entity.pdbx_description
1 polymer ?
#
loop_
_entity_poly.entity_id
_entity_poly.type
_entity_poly.pdbx_seq_one_letter_code
_entity_poly.pdbx_strand_id
1 'polypeptide(L)'
;WGLVVNAGIAVEGPLELVPLSVFREALEVNVLGALATVKAFFPLLRASRGRVVLMGSVSGLVALPLMGPYAASKFALEALADALRVELLPFGVRVVLIEPGSVATPIWERSLRRAEGYLEPPPPGTEGVYGRYLEVARRVAERSAKRGLPPERVAEAVLKALESPNPRARYLVAHPARARETLLLRLLPAPLRDRLVARFLG
;
A
#
# COMPACT_ATOMS: atom_id res chain seq x y z
N TRP A 1 16.04 4.38 -19.33
CA TRP A 1 15.15 5.25 -18.56
C TRP A 1 14.43 4.44 -17.48
N GLY A 2 14.12 5.09 -16.33
CA GLY A 2 13.34 4.52 -15.26
C GLY A 2 12.19 5.46 -14.86
N LEU A 3 11.02 4.88 -14.59
CA LEU A 3 9.84 5.58 -14.07
C LEU A 3 9.54 5.04 -12.67
N VAL A 4 9.51 5.92 -11.67
CA VAL A 4 9.09 5.58 -10.31
C VAL A 4 7.70 6.17 -10.07
N VAL A 5 6.71 5.31 -9.92
CA VAL A 5 5.33 5.69 -9.63
C VAL A 5 5.11 5.60 -8.14
N ASN A 6 5.32 6.72 -7.46
CA ASN A 6 5.33 6.81 -5.99
C ASN A 6 4.10 7.52 -5.42
N ALA A 7 3.40 8.34 -6.20
CA ALA A 7 2.23 9.07 -5.73
C ALA A 7 1.18 8.12 -5.12
N GLY A 8 0.66 8.50 -3.96
CA GLY A 8 -0.35 7.69 -3.29
C GLY A 8 -0.84 8.35 -2.01
N ILE A 9 -2.06 7.97 -1.63
CA ILE A 9 -2.72 8.40 -0.40
C ILE A 9 -3.10 7.20 0.44
N ALA A 10 -3.08 7.35 1.76
CA ALA A 10 -3.66 6.40 2.69
C ALA A 10 -5.05 6.88 3.10
N VAL A 11 -5.99 5.95 3.15
CA VAL A 11 -7.37 6.14 3.64
C VAL A 11 -7.61 5.09 4.70
N GLU A 12 -7.89 5.54 5.91
CA GLU A 12 -8.03 4.73 7.12
C GLU A 12 -9.39 4.97 7.76
N GLY A 13 -9.92 3.96 8.41
CA GLY A 13 -11.15 4.02 9.18
C GLY A 13 -11.99 2.75 9.05
N PRO A 14 -12.99 2.58 9.93
CA PRO A 14 -14.00 1.54 9.78
C PRO A 14 -14.70 1.68 8.42
N LEU A 15 -14.80 0.59 7.66
CA LEU A 15 -15.36 0.64 6.30
C LEU A 15 -16.78 1.20 6.25
N GLU A 16 -17.58 0.97 7.31
CA GLU A 16 -18.93 1.50 7.43
C GLU A 16 -18.95 3.03 7.51
N LEU A 17 -17.92 3.64 8.11
CA LEU A 17 -17.85 5.09 8.35
C LEU A 17 -17.05 5.84 7.26
N VAL A 18 -16.46 5.14 6.30
CA VAL A 18 -15.72 5.76 5.21
C VAL A 18 -16.64 6.05 4.04
N PRO A 19 -16.85 7.33 3.65
CA PRO A 19 -17.68 7.67 2.49
C PRO A 19 -17.15 7.02 1.20
N LEU A 20 -18.06 6.58 0.33
CA LEU A 20 -17.69 5.98 -0.96
C LEU A 20 -16.91 6.96 -1.85
N SER A 21 -17.12 8.25 -1.71
CA SER A 21 -16.33 9.28 -2.42
C SER A 21 -14.85 9.23 -2.04
N VAL A 22 -14.55 9.06 -0.76
CA VAL A 22 -13.18 8.94 -0.23
C VAL A 22 -12.54 7.61 -0.64
N PHE A 23 -13.32 6.54 -0.64
CA PHE A 23 -12.87 5.25 -1.16
C PHE A 23 -12.52 5.36 -2.66
N ARG A 24 -13.38 6.00 -3.45
CA ARG A 24 -13.14 6.25 -4.88
C ARG A 24 -11.87 7.04 -5.10
N GLU A 25 -11.63 8.10 -4.32
CA GLU A 25 -10.40 8.90 -4.40
C GLU A 25 -9.14 8.04 -4.17
N ALA A 26 -9.18 7.11 -3.22
CA ALA A 26 -8.07 6.18 -3.01
C ALA A 26 -7.76 5.33 -4.25
N LEU A 27 -8.79 4.84 -4.94
CA LEU A 27 -8.62 4.09 -6.19
C LEU A 27 -8.15 5.00 -7.34
N GLU A 28 -8.71 6.19 -7.46
CA GLU A 28 -8.32 7.17 -8.50
C GLU A 28 -6.83 7.52 -8.39
N VAL A 29 -6.35 7.85 -7.20
CA VAL A 29 -4.94 8.24 -7.01
C VAL A 29 -4.02 7.02 -7.09
N ASN A 30 -4.29 5.97 -6.28
CA ASN A 30 -3.33 4.89 -6.09
C ASN A 30 -3.32 3.88 -7.25
N VAL A 31 -4.41 3.76 -8.02
CA VAL A 31 -4.57 2.74 -9.05
C VAL A 31 -4.64 3.38 -10.43
N LEU A 32 -5.67 4.20 -10.68
CA LEU A 32 -5.88 4.79 -12.00
C LEU A 32 -4.80 5.83 -12.33
N GLY A 33 -4.40 6.66 -11.36
CA GLY A 33 -3.30 7.60 -11.50
C GLY A 33 -1.96 6.90 -11.77
N ALA A 34 -1.71 5.78 -11.09
CA ALA A 34 -0.51 4.97 -11.34
C ALA A 34 -0.52 4.40 -12.77
N LEU A 35 -1.63 3.81 -13.21
CA LEU A 35 -1.77 3.27 -14.55
C LEU A 35 -1.67 4.37 -15.61
N ALA A 36 -2.34 5.50 -15.41
CA ALA A 36 -2.29 6.66 -16.32
C ALA A 36 -0.85 7.17 -16.48
N THR A 37 -0.10 7.24 -15.38
CA THR A 37 1.31 7.62 -15.40
C THR A 37 2.14 6.64 -16.25
N VAL A 38 1.98 5.33 -16.03
CA VAL A 38 2.69 4.32 -16.85
C VAL A 38 2.34 4.47 -18.33
N LYS A 39 1.04 4.63 -18.65
CA LYS A 39 0.58 4.80 -20.03
C LYS A 39 1.17 6.04 -20.70
N ALA A 40 1.23 7.17 -19.99
CA ALA A 40 1.79 8.41 -20.53
C ALA A 40 3.29 8.28 -20.83
N PHE A 41 4.04 7.58 -20.00
CA PHE A 41 5.49 7.39 -20.17
C PHE A 41 5.86 6.15 -21.01
N PHE A 42 4.88 5.32 -21.38
CA PHE A 42 5.15 4.06 -22.06
C PHE A 42 5.92 4.22 -23.38
N PRO A 43 5.67 5.23 -24.25
CA PRO A 43 6.47 5.41 -25.45
C PRO A 43 7.97 5.56 -25.19
N LEU A 44 8.33 6.34 -24.16
CA LEU A 44 9.73 6.55 -23.74
C LEU A 44 10.34 5.30 -23.10
N LEU A 45 9.57 4.61 -22.29
CA LEU A 45 9.99 3.35 -21.66
C LEU A 45 10.26 2.27 -22.71
N ARG A 46 9.40 2.14 -23.69
CA ARG A 46 9.57 1.21 -24.81
C ARG A 46 10.79 1.55 -25.66
N ALA A 47 10.97 2.80 -26.03
CA ALA A 47 12.12 3.24 -26.84
C ALA A 47 13.47 2.96 -26.14
N SER A 48 13.51 3.07 -24.82
CA SER A 48 14.72 2.87 -24.02
C SER A 48 14.87 1.47 -23.42
N ARG A 49 13.89 0.56 -23.62
CA ARG A 49 13.78 -0.71 -22.88
C ARG A 49 13.92 -0.52 -21.39
N GLY A 50 13.20 0.49 -20.88
CA GLY A 50 13.36 1.05 -19.55
C GLY A 50 12.71 0.21 -18.44
N ARG A 51 12.47 0.86 -17.31
CA ARG A 51 11.90 0.21 -16.11
C ARG A 51 10.76 1.01 -15.51
N VAL A 52 9.77 0.32 -15.02
CA VAL A 52 8.69 0.86 -14.17
C VAL A 52 8.88 0.31 -12.77
N VAL A 53 8.98 1.19 -11.79
CA VAL A 53 8.99 0.86 -10.37
C VAL A 53 7.70 1.39 -9.77
N LEU A 54 6.80 0.49 -9.36
CA LEU A 54 5.53 0.81 -8.71
C LEU A 54 5.69 0.76 -7.19
N MET A 55 5.10 1.71 -6.48
CA MET A 55 5.12 1.74 -5.02
C MET A 55 3.88 1.03 -4.45
N GLY A 56 4.01 -0.26 -4.18
CA GLY A 56 3.02 -1.09 -3.49
C GLY A 56 2.97 -0.83 -1.98
N SER A 57 2.68 -1.87 -1.22
CA SER A 57 2.68 -1.89 0.25
C SER A 57 2.50 -3.34 0.74
N VAL A 58 2.93 -3.65 1.96
CA VAL A 58 2.50 -4.87 2.66
C VAL A 58 0.98 -4.97 2.78
N SER A 59 0.27 -3.83 2.75
CA SER A 59 -1.20 -3.78 2.72
C SER A 59 -1.79 -4.27 1.39
N GLY A 60 -0.98 -4.47 0.34
CA GLY A 60 -1.38 -5.17 -0.89
C GLY A 60 -1.24 -6.70 -0.77
N LEU A 61 -0.63 -7.21 0.29
CA LEU A 61 -0.45 -8.63 0.56
C LEU A 61 -1.41 -9.16 1.64
N VAL A 62 -1.68 -8.33 2.66
CA VAL A 62 -2.59 -8.64 3.77
C VAL A 62 -3.39 -7.39 4.11
N ALA A 63 -4.71 -7.50 4.06
CA ALA A 63 -5.60 -6.43 4.50
C ALA A 63 -5.76 -6.49 6.02
N LEU A 64 -5.45 -5.37 6.67
CA LEU A 64 -5.70 -5.19 8.11
C LEU A 64 -7.00 -4.41 8.32
N PRO A 65 -7.70 -4.60 9.44
CA PRO A 65 -8.84 -3.78 9.83
C PRO A 65 -8.47 -2.29 9.81
N LEU A 66 -9.43 -1.45 9.55
CA LEU A 66 -9.30 0.02 9.46
C LEU A 66 -8.47 0.53 8.28
N MET A 67 -7.90 -0.37 7.48
CA MET A 67 -7.08 -0.04 6.30
C MET A 67 -7.78 -0.46 4.99
N GLY A 68 -9.08 -0.75 5.03
CA GLY A 68 -9.81 -1.36 3.91
C GLY A 68 -9.63 -0.67 2.56
N PRO A 69 -9.94 0.64 2.41
CA PRO A 69 -9.80 1.34 1.14
C PRO A 69 -8.37 1.39 0.64
N TYR A 70 -7.42 1.65 1.54
CA TYR A 70 -6.00 1.65 1.22
C TYR A 70 -5.53 0.26 0.77
N ALA A 71 -5.85 -0.79 1.55
CA ALA A 71 -5.51 -2.16 1.20
C ALA A 71 -6.09 -2.55 -0.17
N ALA A 72 -7.38 -2.28 -0.41
CA ALA A 72 -8.01 -2.55 -1.70
C ALA A 72 -7.26 -1.91 -2.87
N SER A 73 -6.83 -0.64 -2.72
CA SER A 73 -6.05 0.05 -3.74
C SER A 73 -4.67 -0.59 -3.96
N LYS A 74 -4.02 -1.05 -2.89
CA LYS A 74 -2.70 -1.69 -2.99
C LYS A 74 -2.78 -3.12 -3.54
N PHE A 75 -3.84 -3.88 -3.22
CA PHE A 75 -4.12 -5.17 -3.87
C PHE A 75 -4.39 -5.00 -5.37
N ALA A 76 -5.13 -3.98 -5.77
CA ALA A 76 -5.33 -3.65 -7.17
C ALA A 76 -3.99 -3.33 -7.87
N LEU A 77 -3.09 -2.60 -7.20
CA LEU A 77 -1.78 -2.28 -7.75
C LEU A 77 -0.88 -3.52 -7.89
N GLU A 78 -1.00 -4.52 -6.99
CA GLU A 78 -0.34 -5.83 -7.14
C GLU A 78 -0.76 -6.51 -8.46
N ALA A 79 -2.07 -6.59 -8.69
CA ALA A 79 -2.62 -7.19 -9.91
C ALA A 79 -2.16 -6.43 -11.17
N LEU A 80 -2.18 -5.10 -11.14
CA LEU A 80 -1.67 -4.28 -12.25
C LEU A 80 -0.18 -4.50 -12.50
N ALA A 81 0.63 -4.59 -11.44
CA ALA A 81 2.06 -4.86 -11.57
C ALA A 81 2.33 -6.22 -12.22
N ASP A 82 1.57 -7.24 -11.85
CA ASP A 82 1.70 -8.58 -12.42
C ASP A 82 1.31 -8.62 -13.89
N ALA A 83 0.18 -7.99 -14.27
CA ALA A 83 -0.27 -7.89 -15.65
C ALA A 83 0.74 -7.10 -16.50
N LEU A 84 1.10 -5.89 -16.07
CA LEU A 84 2.06 -5.03 -16.77
C LEU A 84 3.42 -5.72 -16.96
N ARG A 85 3.86 -6.51 -16.01
CA ARG A 85 5.15 -7.22 -16.10
C ARG A 85 5.19 -8.18 -17.31
N VAL A 86 4.08 -8.88 -17.56
CA VAL A 86 3.97 -9.83 -18.66
C VAL A 86 3.70 -9.09 -19.97
N GLU A 87 2.78 -8.13 -19.97
CA GLU A 87 2.40 -7.35 -21.16
C GLU A 87 3.56 -6.52 -21.74
N LEU A 88 4.43 -5.99 -20.85
CA LEU A 88 5.53 -5.13 -21.26
C LEU A 88 6.82 -5.90 -21.58
N LEU A 89 6.86 -7.20 -21.29
CA LEU A 89 8.02 -8.06 -21.54
C LEU A 89 8.47 -8.07 -23.00
N PRO A 90 7.57 -8.15 -24.03
CA PRO A 90 7.97 -8.14 -25.43
C PRO A 90 8.66 -6.85 -25.88
N PHE A 91 8.44 -5.75 -25.13
CA PHE A 91 9.07 -4.45 -25.39
C PHE A 91 10.38 -4.25 -24.63
N GLY A 92 10.82 -5.26 -23.86
CA GLY A 92 12.03 -5.18 -23.03
C GLY A 92 11.87 -4.27 -21.81
N VAL A 93 10.65 -3.81 -21.50
CA VAL A 93 10.37 -2.97 -20.34
C VAL A 93 10.15 -3.84 -19.11
N ARG A 94 10.90 -3.57 -18.05
CA ARG A 94 10.80 -4.32 -16.78
C ARG A 94 9.89 -3.61 -15.79
N VAL A 95 9.02 -4.35 -15.14
CA VAL A 95 8.12 -3.84 -14.09
C VAL A 95 8.50 -4.46 -12.75
N VAL A 96 8.74 -3.59 -11.78
CA VAL A 96 9.15 -3.95 -10.42
C VAL A 96 8.16 -3.34 -9.43
N LEU A 97 7.79 -4.10 -8.43
CA LEU A 97 6.96 -3.63 -7.33
C LEU A 97 7.78 -3.56 -6.04
N ILE A 98 7.78 -2.40 -5.40
CA ILE A 98 8.33 -2.22 -4.06
C ILE A 98 7.16 -2.32 -3.07
N GLU A 99 7.31 -3.13 -2.04
CA GLU A 99 6.27 -3.42 -1.03
C GLU A 99 6.76 -2.97 0.36
N PRO A 100 6.68 -1.67 0.67
CA PRO A 100 7.08 -1.17 1.98
C PRO A 100 6.14 -1.65 3.09
N GLY A 101 6.71 -1.94 4.26
CA GLY A 101 5.98 -2.01 5.52
C GLY A 101 5.73 -0.62 6.10
N SER A 102 5.68 -0.52 7.44
CA SER A 102 5.63 0.79 8.09
C SER A 102 6.91 1.56 7.86
N VAL A 103 6.80 2.74 7.28
CA VAL A 103 7.90 3.68 7.02
C VAL A 103 7.64 4.96 7.78
N ALA A 104 8.66 5.53 8.40
CA ALA A 104 8.58 6.77 9.17
C ALA A 104 8.45 7.98 8.23
N THR A 105 7.24 8.25 7.76
CA THR A 105 6.92 9.36 6.84
C THR A 105 5.68 10.12 7.33
N PRO A 106 5.47 11.37 6.85
CA PRO A 106 4.27 12.14 7.17
C PRO A 106 2.94 11.54 6.68
N ILE A 107 2.96 10.42 5.96
CA ILE A 107 1.74 9.78 5.45
C ILE A 107 0.77 9.41 6.57
N TRP A 108 1.29 8.94 7.70
CA TRP A 108 0.51 8.52 8.87
C TRP A 108 -0.25 9.67 9.50
N GLU A 109 0.45 10.78 9.74
CA GLU A 109 -0.16 11.98 10.31
C GLU A 109 -1.18 12.61 9.36
N ARG A 110 -0.86 12.66 8.07
CA ARG A 110 -1.78 13.16 7.04
C ARG A 110 -3.03 12.30 6.93
N SER A 111 -2.88 10.98 7.01
CA SER A 111 -3.99 10.03 6.96
C SER A 111 -4.94 10.22 8.14
N LEU A 112 -4.41 10.33 9.36
CA LEU A 112 -5.22 10.58 10.55
C LEU A 112 -5.99 11.90 10.46
N ARG A 113 -5.31 13.00 10.11
CA ARG A 113 -5.99 14.31 9.94
C ARG A 113 -7.08 14.26 8.88
N ARG A 114 -6.87 13.54 7.81
CA ARG A 114 -7.90 13.36 6.78
C ARG A 114 -9.07 12.54 7.30
N ALA A 115 -8.81 11.47 8.06
CA ALA A 115 -9.85 10.63 8.63
C ALA A 115 -10.81 11.44 9.55
N GLU A 116 -10.28 12.33 10.36
CA GLU A 116 -11.07 13.24 11.19
C GLU A 116 -12.02 14.13 10.37
N GLY A 117 -11.68 14.43 9.10
CA GLY A 117 -12.48 15.29 8.22
C GLY A 117 -13.52 14.56 7.36
N TYR A 118 -13.41 13.25 7.17
CA TYR A 118 -14.31 12.52 6.27
C TYR A 118 -15.12 11.39 6.93
N LEU A 119 -14.71 10.90 8.11
CA LEU A 119 -15.44 9.81 8.74
C LEU A 119 -16.86 10.26 9.11
N GLU A 120 -17.83 9.44 8.70
CA GLU A 120 -19.21 9.63 9.08
C GLU A 120 -19.43 9.29 10.57
N PRO A 121 -20.40 9.92 11.24
CA PRO A 121 -20.71 9.57 12.62
C PRO A 121 -21.14 8.10 12.70
N PRO A 122 -20.75 7.39 13.77
CA PRO A 122 -21.14 6.00 13.95
C PRO A 122 -22.66 5.87 14.16
N PRO A 123 -23.26 4.76 13.73
CA PRO A 123 -24.66 4.48 14.01
C PRO A 123 -24.97 4.51 15.50
N PRO A 124 -26.19 4.96 15.92
CA PRO A 124 -26.56 5.04 17.32
C PRO A 124 -26.34 3.70 18.07
N GLY A 125 -25.71 3.76 19.23
CA GLY A 125 -25.41 2.60 20.07
C GLY A 125 -24.11 1.85 19.69
N THR A 126 -23.37 2.30 18.68
CA THR A 126 -22.09 1.69 18.26
C THR A 126 -20.86 2.55 18.60
N GLU A 127 -21.07 3.70 19.23
CA GLU A 127 -20.04 4.72 19.53
C GLU A 127 -18.85 4.12 20.30
N GLY A 128 -19.14 3.25 21.28
CA GLY A 128 -18.09 2.60 22.08
C GLY A 128 -17.24 1.62 21.30
N VAL A 129 -17.79 0.96 20.27
CA VAL A 129 -17.05 0.06 19.39
C VAL A 129 -16.15 0.84 18.45
N TYR A 130 -16.73 1.80 17.74
CA TYR A 130 -15.97 2.62 16.78
C TYR A 130 -14.97 3.55 17.45
N GLY A 131 -15.27 4.07 18.64
CA GLY A 131 -14.32 4.83 19.44
C GLY A 131 -13.05 4.04 19.74
N ARG A 132 -13.19 2.78 20.14
CA ARG A 132 -12.03 1.88 20.33
C ARG A 132 -11.26 1.63 19.03
N TYR A 133 -11.95 1.44 17.92
CA TYR A 133 -11.31 1.23 16.62
C TYR A 133 -10.49 2.45 16.19
N LEU A 134 -11.03 3.64 16.35
CA LEU A 134 -10.31 4.88 16.03
C LEU A 134 -9.10 5.09 16.93
N GLU A 135 -9.20 4.70 18.21
CA GLU A 135 -8.05 4.75 19.12
C GLU A 135 -6.95 3.76 18.73
N VAL A 136 -7.32 2.54 18.26
CA VAL A 136 -6.36 1.57 17.70
C VAL A 136 -5.69 2.13 16.46
N ALA A 137 -6.45 2.73 15.53
CA ALA A 137 -5.90 3.35 14.33
C ALA A 137 -4.89 4.45 14.68
N ARG A 138 -5.23 5.34 15.63
CA ARG A 138 -4.33 6.40 16.09
C ARG A 138 -3.03 5.84 16.68
N ARG A 139 -3.11 4.86 17.57
CA ARG A 139 -1.93 4.19 18.16
C ARG A 139 -1.03 3.54 17.10
N VAL A 140 -1.63 2.92 16.09
CA VAL A 140 -0.89 2.31 14.99
C VAL A 140 -0.17 3.35 14.15
N ALA A 141 -0.85 4.42 13.78
CA ALA A 141 -0.27 5.50 13.00
C ALA A 141 0.89 6.17 13.75
N GLU A 142 0.72 6.51 15.03
CA GLU A 142 1.77 7.08 15.88
C GLU A 142 2.99 6.13 16.00
N ARG A 143 2.73 4.84 16.21
CA ARG A 143 3.80 3.84 16.27
C ARG A 143 4.54 3.73 14.94
N SER A 144 3.81 3.76 13.83
CA SER A 144 4.38 3.67 12.49
C SER A 144 5.22 4.92 12.15
N ALA A 145 4.74 6.10 12.54
CA ALA A 145 5.50 7.34 12.38
C ALA A 145 6.80 7.34 13.19
N LYS A 146 6.77 6.82 14.44
CA LYS A 146 7.93 6.84 15.36
C LYS A 146 8.90 5.66 15.15
N ARG A 147 8.41 4.48 14.77
CA ARG A 147 9.17 3.22 14.73
C ARG A 147 9.17 2.55 13.36
N GLY A 148 8.66 3.23 12.34
CA GLY A 148 8.74 2.78 10.95
C GLY A 148 10.19 2.72 10.46
N LEU A 149 10.42 2.02 9.36
CA LEU A 149 11.72 2.04 8.70
C LEU A 149 12.05 3.46 8.22
N PRO A 150 13.33 3.85 8.22
CA PRO A 150 13.75 5.08 7.56
C PRO A 150 13.36 5.06 6.08
N PRO A 151 12.87 6.18 5.50
CA PRO A 151 12.51 6.27 4.08
C PRO A 151 13.66 5.87 3.14
N GLU A 152 14.89 6.09 3.56
CA GLU A 152 16.11 5.76 2.83
C GLU A 152 16.19 4.26 2.49
N ARG A 153 15.67 3.38 3.36
CA ARG A 153 15.64 1.94 3.10
C ARG A 153 14.73 1.58 1.92
N VAL A 154 13.67 2.35 1.71
CA VAL A 154 12.80 2.20 0.55
C VAL A 154 13.48 2.76 -0.69
N ALA A 155 14.12 3.92 -0.56
CA ALA A 155 14.90 4.54 -1.64
C ALA A 155 16.05 3.63 -2.14
N GLU A 156 16.76 2.96 -1.23
CA GLU A 156 17.79 1.96 -1.57
C GLU A 156 17.20 0.80 -2.41
N ALA A 157 16.01 0.32 -2.05
CA ALA A 157 15.35 -0.74 -2.80
C ALA A 157 14.91 -0.27 -4.20
N VAL A 158 14.41 0.98 -4.31
CA VAL A 158 14.09 1.63 -5.58
C VAL A 158 15.33 1.76 -6.45
N LEU A 159 16.44 2.27 -5.90
CA LEU A 159 17.71 2.41 -6.60
C LEU A 159 18.19 1.04 -7.12
N LYS A 160 18.17 0.03 -6.25
CA LYS A 160 18.51 -1.35 -6.64
C LYS A 160 17.62 -1.88 -7.75
N ALA A 161 16.32 -1.57 -7.73
CA ALA A 161 15.39 -1.97 -8.80
C ALA A 161 15.72 -1.25 -10.12
N LEU A 162 16.17 0.00 -10.07
CA LEU A 162 16.55 0.79 -11.24
C LEU A 162 17.90 0.37 -11.84
N GLU A 163 18.90 0.03 -11.02
CA GLU A 163 20.29 -0.18 -11.45
C GLU A 163 20.63 -1.65 -11.71
N SER A 164 20.00 -2.58 -11.01
CA SER A 164 20.32 -4.01 -11.15
C SER A 164 20.17 -4.50 -12.60
N PRO A 165 21.15 -5.18 -13.19
CA PRO A 165 21.01 -5.77 -14.53
C PRO A 165 19.81 -6.73 -14.61
N ASN A 166 19.48 -7.41 -13.50
CA ASN A 166 18.37 -8.34 -13.40
C ASN A 166 17.57 -8.10 -12.11
N PRO A 167 16.70 -7.07 -12.05
CA PRO A 167 15.93 -6.75 -10.85
C PRO A 167 14.92 -7.86 -10.55
N ARG A 168 14.68 -8.09 -9.26
CA ARG A 168 13.56 -8.93 -8.82
C ARG A 168 12.23 -8.29 -9.22
N ALA A 169 11.22 -9.12 -9.44
CA ALA A 169 9.86 -8.62 -9.69
C ALA A 169 9.28 -7.85 -8.50
N ARG A 170 9.67 -8.22 -7.27
CA ARG A 170 9.17 -7.67 -6.00
C ARG A 170 10.29 -7.46 -4.99
N TYR A 171 10.19 -6.37 -4.23
CA TYR A 171 11.06 -6.04 -3.11
C TYR A 171 10.22 -5.74 -1.88
N LEU A 172 10.11 -6.72 -0.99
CA LEU A 172 9.47 -6.52 0.32
C LEU A 172 10.45 -5.79 1.25
N VAL A 173 10.12 -4.54 1.60
CA VAL A 173 10.95 -3.64 2.41
C VAL A 173 10.28 -3.41 3.75
N ALA A 174 10.49 -4.31 4.68
CA ALA A 174 9.92 -4.27 6.01
C ALA A 174 10.92 -4.77 7.06
N HIS A 175 10.66 -4.46 8.32
CA HIS A 175 11.44 -5.07 9.40
C HIS A 175 11.37 -6.61 9.29
N PRO A 176 12.47 -7.36 9.47
CA PRO A 176 12.51 -8.80 9.19
C PRO A 176 11.37 -9.60 9.87
N ALA A 177 11.06 -9.29 11.13
CA ALA A 177 9.97 -9.93 11.85
C ALA A 177 8.61 -9.65 11.20
N ARG A 178 8.35 -8.40 10.77
CA ARG A 178 7.10 -8.00 10.10
C ARG A 178 6.98 -8.55 8.69
N ALA A 179 8.08 -8.64 7.96
CA ALA A 179 8.10 -9.29 6.66
C ALA A 179 7.68 -10.77 6.76
N ARG A 180 8.25 -11.51 7.74
CA ARG A 180 7.87 -12.91 8.00
C ARG A 180 6.42 -13.04 8.41
N GLU A 181 5.94 -12.20 9.33
CA GLU A 181 4.55 -12.17 9.77
C GLU A 181 3.59 -11.94 8.60
N THR A 182 3.85 -10.95 7.74
CA THR A 182 3.05 -10.66 6.55
C THR A 182 2.98 -11.85 5.61
N LEU A 183 4.12 -12.48 5.31
CA LEU A 183 4.15 -13.65 4.43
C LEU A 183 3.42 -14.86 5.03
N LEU A 184 3.55 -15.09 6.32
CA LEU A 184 2.80 -16.14 7.03
C LEU A 184 1.30 -15.88 6.98
N LEU A 185 0.85 -14.66 7.31
CA LEU A 185 -0.56 -14.29 7.27
C LEU A 185 -1.16 -14.45 5.86
N ARG A 186 -0.38 -14.14 4.82
CA ARG A 186 -0.82 -14.31 3.43
C ARG A 186 -1.10 -15.77 3.09
N LEU A 187 -0.35 -16.71 3.65
CA LEU A 187 -0.46 -18.15 3.37
C LEU A 187 -1.52 -18.84 4.23
N LEU A 188 -1.99 -18.23 5.31
CA LEU A 188 -2.97 -18.84 6.19
C LEU A 188 -4.36 -18.89 5.54
N PRO A 189 -5.12 -19.98 5.77
CA PRO A 189 -6.54 -20.02 5.49
C PRO A 189 -7.27 -18.85 6.18
N ALA A 190 -8.28 -18.28 5.48
CA ALA A 190 -8.99 -17.09 5.96
C ALA A 190 -9.46 -17.17 7.43
N PRO A 191 -10.08 -18.26 7.92
CA PRO A 191 -10.55 -18.34 9.31
C PRO A 191 -9.42 -18.20 10.35
N LEU A 192 -8.23 -18.74 10.05
CA LEU A 192 -7.08 -18.63 10.95
C LEU A 192 -6.45 -17.25 10.90
N ARG A 193 -6.30 -16.72 9.70
CA ARG A 193 -5.80 -15.36 9.49
C ARG A 193 -6.69 -14.35 10.20
N ASP A 194 -8.00 -14.42 10.02
CA ASP A 194 -8.97 -13.49 10.58
C ASP A 194 -8.97 -13.51 12.11
N ARG A 195 -8.84 -14.69 12.74
CA ARG A 195 -8.67 -14.81 14.21
C ARG A 195 -7.39 -14.11 14.72
N LEU A 196 -6.30 -14.22 13.96
CA LEU A 196 -5.04 -13.55 14.33
C LEU A 196 -5.13 -12.03 14.13
N VAL A 197 -5.74 -11.61 13.02
CA VAL A 197 -5.92 -10.20 12.68
C VAL A 197 -6.93 -9.53 13.62
N ALA A 198 -7.97 -10.23 14.06
CA ALA A 198 -8.95 -9.70 15.03
C ALA A 198 -8.31 -9.28 16.37
N ARG A 199 -7.23 -9.95 16.77
CA ARG A 199 -6.46 -9.55 17.99
C ARG A 199 -5.82 -8.16 17.88
N PHE A 200 -5.78 -7.61 16.67
CA PHE A 200 -5.30 -6.27 16.43
C PHE A 200 -6.28 -5.19 16.89
N LEU A 201 -7.56 -5.51 16.96
CA LEU A 201 -8.65 -4.62 17.37
C LEU A 201 -9.00 -4.71 18.87
N GLY A 202 -8.56 -5.70 19.55
CA GLY A 202 -8.86 -5.97 20.96
C GLY A 202 -7.70 -6.32 21.76
#